data_d09c710e5664763d7d0e95fb4046d5b1
#
_entry.id   d09c710e5664763d7d0e95fb4046d5b1
#
_cell.length_a   1.000
_cell.length_b   1.000
_cell.length_c   1.000
_cell.angle_alpha   90.00
_cell.angle_beta   90.00
_cell.angle_gamma   90.00
#
_symmetry.space_group_name_H-M   'P 1'
#
loop_
_entity.id
_entity.type
_entity.pdbx_description
1 polymer ?
#
loop_
_entity_poly.entity_id
_entity_poly.type
_entity_poly.pdbx_seq_one_letter_code
_entity_poly.pdbx_strand_id
1 'polypeptide(L)'
;WENKEVVTPLGVAEERVLVSQPVVATILRAGLPLHMGMLRMFDKAENAFVSAFRKHHKNGRFDIQVEYSSSPSIQDKVLIMSDPMLATGSSMVLTYKELIRKGVPAHTHIVSVIASIQGVEYLKKHLLNERFTLWLGAVDDELTAQAYIVPGLGDAGDLAFGSKL
;
A
#
# COMPACT_ATOMS: atom_id res chain seq x y z
N TRP A 1 -16.03 10.54 9.75
CA TRP A 1 -15.86 10.89 11.17
C TRP A 1 -17.24 11.20 11.76
N GLU A 2 -17.44 10.78 13.00
CA GLU A 2 -18.60 11.17 13.82
C GLU A 2 -18.13 11.71 15.17
N ASN A 3 -18.91 12.59 15.78
CA ASN A 3 -18.65 13.00 17.15
C ASN A 3 -19.23 11.95 18.10
N LYS A 4 -18.46 11.55 19.09
CA LYS A 4 -18.85 10.58 20.11
C LYS A 4 -18.54 11.11 21.50
N GLU A 5 -19.53 11.05 22.37
CA GLU A 5 -19.32 11.31 23.80
C GLU A 5 -18.54 10.17 24.44
N VAL A 6 -17.46 10.50 25.11
CA VAL A 6 -16.62 9.57 25.88
C VAL A 6 -16.67 9.97 27.34
N VAL A 7 -17.23 9.10 28.17
CA VAL A 7 -17.30 9.32 29.62
C VAL A 7 -15.96 8.97 30.24
N THR A 8 -15.38 9.92 30.95
CA THR A 8 -14.15 9.76 31.71
C THR A 8 -14.46 9.85 33.23
N PRO A 9 -13.55 9.48 34.12
CA PRO A 9 -13.75 9.65 35.56
C PRO A 9 -13.97 11.10 36.02
N LEU A 10 -13.57 12.09 35.21
CA LEU A 10 -13.63 13.51 35.56
C LEU A 10 -14.68 14.30 34.73
N GLY A 11 -15.37 13.68 33.79
CA GLY A 11 -16.38 14.36 32.97
C GLY A 11 -16.64 13.67 31.64
N VAL A 12 -17.36 14.38 30.76
CA VAL A 12 -17.65 13.92 29.40
C VAL A 12 -16.81 14.71 28.40
N ALA A 13 -16.14 14.02 27.49
CA ALA A 13 -15.44 14.60 26.35
C ALA A 13 -16.15 14.29 25.04
N GLU A 14 -16.20 15.25 24.13
CA GLU A 14 -16.61 15.00 22.74
C GLU A 14 -15.37 14.69 21.89
N GLU A 15 -15.34 13.49 21.33
CA GLU A 15 -14.21 13.02 20.50
C GLU A 15 -14.66 12.70 19.08
N ARG A 16 -13.80 12.98 18.11
CA ARG A 16 -14.03 12.62 16.71
C ARG A 16 -13.48 11.22 16.44
N VAL A 17 -14.36 10.29 16.16
CA VAL A 17 -14.01 8.90 15.87
C VAL A 17 -14.29 8.53 14.42
N LEU A 18 -13.62 7.49 13.92
CA LEU A 18 -13.92 6.95 12.59
C LEU A 18 -15.29 6.29 12.58
N VAL A 19 -16.12 6.63 11.60
CA VAL A 19 -17.44 5.98 11.40
C VAL A 19 -17.27 4.51 11.05
N SER A 20 -16.23 4.19 10.26
CA SER A 20 -15.87 2.82 9.89
C SER A 20 -14.37 2.65 9.84
N GLN A 21 -13.90 1.45 10.14
CA GLN A 21 -12.49 1.10 10.00
C GLN A 21 -12.13 0.88 8.53
N PRO A 22 -10.92 1.24 8.10
CA PRO A 22 -10.45 0.96 6.75
C PRO A 22 -10.14 -0.53 6.55
N VAL A 23 -9.97 -0.94 5.30
CA VAL A 23 -9.25 -2.15 4.95
C VAL A 23 -7.79 -1.75 4.72
N VAL A 24 -6.86 -2.36 5.45
CA VAL A 24 -5.42 -2.14 5.27
C VAL A 24 -4.84 -3.26 4.43
N ALA A 25 -4.32 -2.92 3.27
CA ALA A 25 -3.72 -3.85 2.31
C ALA A 25 -2.21 -3.65 2.21
N THR A 26 -1.47 -4.74 1.98
CA THR A 26 -0.03 -4.67 1.78
C THR A 26 0.47 -5.62 0.72
N ILE A 27 1.60 -5.27 0.11
CA ILE A 27 2.31 -6.10 -0.86
C ILE A 27 3.38 -6.91 -0.13
N LEU A 28 3.18 -8.23 -0.09
CA LEU A 28 4.12 -9.15 0.55
C LEU A 28 5.39 -9.29 -0.30
N ARG A 29 6.51 -9.45 0.35
CA ARG A 29 6.81 -9.50 1.82
C ARG A 29 7.25 -8.13 2.36
N ALA A 30 7.80 -7.24 1.49
CA ALA A 30 8.41 -5.97 1.90
C ALA A 30 7.45 -5.01 2.62
N GLY A 31 6.17 -5.04 2.28
CA GLY A 31 5.16 -4.17 2.88
C GLY A 31 4.78 -4.51 4.32
N LEU A 32 5.11 -5.72 4.82
CA LEU A 32 4.62 -6.17 6.11
C LEU A 32 5.04 -5.30 7.31
N PRO A 33 6.28 -4.79 7.42
CA PRO A 33 6.63 -3.88 8.53
C PRO A 33 5.82 -2.59 8.55
N LEU A 34 5.58 -1.99 7.37
CA LEU A 34 4.75 -0.79 7.24
C LEU A 34 3.29 -1.09 7.57
N HIS A 35 2.77 -2.22 7.12
CA HIS A 35 1.43 -2.72 7.46
C HIS A 35 1.23 -2.86 8.97
N MET A 36 2.18 -3.47 9.66
CA MET A 36 2.15 -3.59 11.13
C MET A 36 2.14 -2.23 11.83
N GLY A 37 2.84 -1.24 11.26
CA GLY A 37 2.77 0.15 11.73
C GLY A 37 1.38 0.76 11.54
N MET A 38 0.73 0.52 10.40
CA MET A 38 -0.65 0.99 10.14
C MET A 38 -1.65 0.37 11.11
N LEU A 39 -1.51 -0.91 11.45
CA LEU A 39 -2.42 -1.57 12.39
C LEU A 39 -2.33 -1.05 13.82
N ARG A 40 -1.23 -0.39 14.21
CA ARG A 40 -1.16 0.32 15.49
C ARG A 40 -2.04 1.56 15.53
N MET A 41 -2.33 2.15 14.37
CA MET A 41 -3.22 3.31 14.24
C MET A 41 -4.67 2.90 13.97
N PHE A 42 -4.88 1.80 13.26
CA PHE A 42 -6.18 1.26 12.86
C PHE A 42 -6.34 -0.15 13.43
N ASP A 43 -6.45 -0.23 14.74
CA ASP A 43 -6.41 -1.49 15.53
C ASP A 43 -7.55 -2.48 15.21
N LYS A 44 -8.63 -1.99 14.61
CA LYS A 44 -9.80 -2.78 14.20
C LYS A 44 -9.93 -2.90 12.67
N ALA A 45 -8.89 -2.53 11.93
CA ALA A 45 -8.90 -2.63 10.48
C ALA A 45 -8.96 -4.07 10.01
N GLU A 46 -9.73 -4.31 8.97
CA GLU A 46 -9.65 -5.56 8.22
C GLU A 46 -8.37 -5.58 7.37
N ASN A 47 -7.82 -6.77 7.12
CA ASN A 47 -6.51 -6.90 6.50
C ASN A 47 -6.61 -7.57 5.13
N ALA A 48 -5.85 -7.06 4.16
CA ALA A 48 -5.65 -7.66 2.86
C ALA A 48 -4.16 -7.87 2.57
N PHE A 49 -3.83 -9.02 2.00
CA PHE A 49 -2.46 -9.39 1.66
C PHE A 49 -2.39 -9.82 0.20
N VAL A 50 -1.46 -9.24 -0.54
CA VAL A 50 -1.22 -9.60 -1.94
C VAL A 50 0.27 -9.90 -2.12
N SER A 51 0.58 -11.07 -2.68
CA SER A 51 1.93 -11.41 -3.10
C SER A 51 2.08 -11.12 -4.59
N ALA A 52 2.92 -10.16 -4.91
CA ALA A 52 3.29 -9.82 -6.27
C ALA A 52 4.79 -10.04 -6.44
N PHE A 53 5.17 -10.81 -7.44
CA PHE A 53 6.58 -11.11 -7.72
C PHE A 53 6.94 -10.84 -9.18
N ARG A 54 8.23 -10.61 -9.41
CA ARG A 54 8.78 -10.44 -10.77
C ARG A 54 9.09 -11.79 -11.37
N LYS A 55 8.36 -12.17 -12.41
CA LYS A 55 8.69 -13.35 -13.21
C LYS A 55 9.65 -12.93 -14.33
N HIS A 56 10.90 -13.37 -14.21
CA HIS A 56 11.90 -13.10 -15.22
C HIS A 56 11.74 -14.04 -16.42
N HIS A 57 11.82 -13.48 -17.62
CA HIS A 57 11.84 -14.21 -18.88
C HIS A 57 13.26 -14.35 -19.40
N LYS A 58 13.51 -15.37 -20.23
CA LYS A 58 14.82 -15.64 -20.85
C LYS A 58 15.37 -14.50 -21.73
N ASN A 59 14.50 -13.57 -22.13
CA ASN A 59 14.86 -12.40 -22.95
C ASN A 59 15.22 -11.15 -22.11
N GLY A 60 15.43 -11.29 -20.79
CA GLY A 60 15.77 -10.22 -19.88
C GLY A 60 14.56 -9.31 -19.46
N ARG A 61 13.38 -9.56 -20.02
CA ARG A 61 12.14 -8.90 -19.57
C ARG A 61 11.60 -9.57 -18.32
N PHE A 62 10.82 -8.85 -17.56
CA PHE A 62 10.05 -9.41 -16.44
C PHE A 62 8.60 -8.93 -16.50
N ASP A 63 7.71 -9.81 -16.07
CA ASP A 63 6.31 -9.48 -15.80
C ASP A 63 6.08 -9.56 -14.29
N ILE A 64 5.16 -8.73 -13.79
CA ILE A 64 4.71 -8.84 -12.40
C ILE A 64 3.46 -9.70 -12.40
N GLN A 65 3.48 -10.76 -11.59
CA GLN A 65 2.34 -11.66 -11.41
C GLN A 65 1.88 -11.64 -9.96
N VAL A 66 0.55 -11.67 -9.76
CA VAL A 66 -0.04 -11.93 -8.46
C VAL A 66 -0.14 -13.45 -8.29
N GLU A 67 0.47 -13.97 -7.25
CA GLU A 67 0.47 -15.40 -6.92
C GLU A 67 -0.52 -15.72 -5.79
N TYR A 68 -0.69 -14.78 -4.88
CA TYR A 68 -1.57 -14.93 -3.74
C TYR A 68 -2.32 -13.61 -3.47
N SER A 69 -3.60 -13.73 -3.22
CA SER A 69 -4.44 -12.59 -2.81
C SER A 69 -5.47 -13.05 -1.79
N SER A 70 -5.41 -12.47 -0.61
CA SER A 70 -6.42 -12.64 0.45
C SER A 70 -6.92 -11.27 0.86
N SER A 71 -8.22 -11.04 0.75
CA SER A 71 -8.85 -9.76 1.05
C SER A 71 -10.30 -9.96 1.48
N PRO A 72 -10.79 -9.19 2.47
CA PRO A 72 -12.22 -9.02 2.66
C PRO A 72 -12.85 -8.27 1.48
N SER A 73 -14.17 -8.09 1.48
CA SER A 73 -14.81 -7.13 0.57
C SER A 73 -14.33 -5.73 0.88
N ILE A 74 -13.93 -5.00 -0.16
CA ILE A 74 -13.54 -3.59 -0.07
C ILE A 74 -14.64 -2.65 -0.58
N GLN A 75 -15.81 -3.22 -0.92
CA GLN A 75 -16.93 -2.45 -1.47
C GLN A 75 -17.34 -1.32 -0.51
N ASP A 76 -17.33 -0.09 -1.02
CA ASP A 76 -17.70 1.15 -0.32
C ASP A 76 -16.89 1.44 0.96
N LYS A 77 -15.76 0.75 1.16
CA LYS A 77 -14.84 0.97 2.28
C LYS A 77 -13.68 1.89 1.88
N VAL A 78 -13.04 2.49 2.87
CA VAL A 78 -11.74 3.14 2.68
C VAL A 78 -10.69 2.04 2.60
N LEU A 79 -9.90 2.04 1.52
CA LEU A 79 -8.77 1.15 1.32
C LEU A 79 -7.46 1.90 1.59
N ILE A 80 -6.60 1.36 2.44
CA ILE A 80 -5.23 1.85 2.64
C ILE A 80 -4.27 0.79 2.11
N MET A 81 -3.58 1.10 1.02
CA MET A 81 -2.56 0.21 0.44
C MET A 81 -1.17 0.69 0.85
N SER A 82 -0.37 -0.19 1.43
CA SER A 82 0.96 0.13 1.90
C SER A 82 2.06 -0.71 1.25
N ASP A 83 3.11 -0.04 0.78
CA ASP A 83 4.35 -0.65 0.31
C ASP A 83 5.50 0.32 0.62
N PRO A 84 6.60 -0.08 1.27
CA PRO A 84 7.68 0.83 1.61
C PRO A 84 8.32 1.53 0.43
N MET A 85 8.28 0.93 -0.77
CA MET A 85 8.97 1.42 -1.95
C MET A 85 8.08 1.47 -3.19
N LEU A 86 7.71 2.66 -3.64
CA LEU A 86 7.04 2.88 -4.93
C LEU A 86 8.10 3.10 -6.03
N ALA A 87 8.76 2.01 -6.48
CA ALA A 87 9.82 2.10 -7.49
C ALA A 87 9.25 2.32 -8.89
N THR A 88 8.84 1.28 -9.62
CA THR A 88 8.22 1.41 -10.95
C THR A 88 6.72 1.69 -10.90
N GLY A 89 6.08 1.53 -9.77
CA GLY A 89 4.63 1.64 -9.59
C GLY A 89 3.83 0.43 -10.09
N SER A 90 4.43 -0.46 -10.85
CA SER A 90 3.70 -1.56 -11.52
C SER A 90 3.12 -2.59 -10.54
N SER A 91 3.85 -2.93 -9.46
CA SER A 91 3.33 -3.82 -8.40
C SER A 91 2.12 -3.22 -7.70
N MET A 92 2.16 -1.92 -7.40
CA MET A 92 1.07 -1.21 -6.75
C MET A 92 -0.18 -1.18 -7.63
N VAL A 93 -0.05 -0.85 -8.92
CA VAL A 93 -1.16 -0.84 -9.88
C VAL A 93 -1.75 -2.24 -10.05
N LEU A 94 -0.92 -3.27 -10.15
CA LEU A 94 -1.38 -4.65 -10.29
C LEU A 94 -2.14 -5.12 -9.04
N THR A 95 -1.59 -4.81 -7.87
CA THR A 95 -2.25 -5.11 -6.58
C THR A 95 -3.58 -4.39 -6.45
N TYR A 96 -3.65 -3.11 -6.81
CA TYR A 96 -4.91 -2.37 -6.84
C TYR A 96 -5.95 -3.05 -7.73
N LYS A 97 -5.57 -3.38 -8.98
CA LYS A 97 -6.44 -4.07 -9.94
C LYS A 97 -6.92 -5.44 -9.44
N GLU A 98 -6.11 -6.14 -8.68
CA GLU A 98 -6.52 -7.40 -8.07
C GLU A 98 -7.53 -7.17 -6.94
N LEU A 99 -7.31 -6.19 -6.09
CA LEU A 99 -8.18 -5.89 -4.96
C LEU A 99 -9.56 -5.38 -5.41
N ILE A 100 -9.65 -4.53 -6.44
CA ILE A 100 -10.95 -4.01 -6.92
C ILE A 100 -11.88 -5.09 -7.47
N ARG A 101 -11.38 -6.31 -7.74
CA ARG A 101 -12.23 -7.47 -8.03
C ARG A 101 -13.07 -7.92 -6.83
N LYS A 102 -12.70 -7.48 -5.62
CA LYS A 102 -13.42 -7.75 -4.37
C LYS A 102 -14.41 -6.64 -3.99
N GLY A 103 -14.59 -5.65 -4.86
CA GLY A 103 -15.48 -4.50 -4.70
C GLY A 103 -14.77 -3.18 -5.04
N VAL A 104 -15.55 -2.12 -5.22
CA VAL A 104 -15.02 -0.78 -5.51
C VAL A 104 -14.89 -0.01 -4.20
N PRO A 105 -13.68 0.43 -3.80
CA PRO A 105 -13.52 1.22 -2.58
C PRO A 105 -14.13 2.61 -2.72
N ALA A 106 -14.63 3.17 -1.63
CA ALA A 106 -15.11 4.56 -1.61
C ALA A 106 -13.96 5.55 -1.85
N HIS A 107 -12.78 5.24 -1.31
CA HIS A 107 -11.54 5.99 -1.53
C HIS A 107 -10.34 5.08 -1.25
N THR A 108 -9.24 5.29 -1.99
CA THR A 108 -7.98 4.56 -1.76
C THR A 108 -6.88 5.51 -1.30
N HIS A 109 -6.24 5.20 -0.18
CA HIS A 109 -4.98 5.82 0.23
C HIS A 109 -3.82 4.88 -0.11
N ILE A 110 -2.87 5.37 -0.89
CA ILE A 110 -1.63 4.64 -1.21
C ILE A 110 -0.51 5.28 -0.41
N VAL A 111 0.18 4.47 0.39
CA VAL A 111 1.21 4.93 1.34
C VAL A 111 2.54 4.26 1.01
N SER A 112 3.57 5.06 0.78
CA SER A 112 4.94 4.59 0.59
C SER A 112 5.94 5.44 1.39
N VAL A 113 6.99 4.80 1.90
CA VAL A 113 8.06 5.51 2.60
C VAL A 113 8.88 6.31 1.60
N ILE A 114 9.31 5.68 0.51
CA ILE A 114 10.00 6.33 -0.59
C ILE A 114 9.37 5.96 -1.93
N ALA A 115 9.47 6.86 -2.89
CA ALA A 115 9.00 6.67 -4.25
C ALA A 115 10.03 7.17 -5.27
N SER A 116 9.97 6.69 -6.50
CA SER A 116 10.62 7.35 -7.64
C SER A 116 9.64 8.25 -8.38
N ILE A 117 10.14 9.28 -9.07
CA ILE A 117 9.33 10.10 -9.97
C ILE A 117 8.60 9.21 -10.99
N GLN A 118 9.30 8.26 -11.61
CA GLN A 118 8.72 7.34 -12.59
C GLN A 118 7.57 6.50 -12.01
N GLY A 119 7.71 6.02 -10.76
CA GLY A 119 6.67 5.25 -10.07
C GLY A 119 5.42 6.07 -9.79
N VAL A 120 5.60 7.32 -9.38
CA VAL A 120 4.50 8.26 -9.16
C VAL A 120 3.74 8.57 -10.46
N GLU A 121 4.46 8.84 -11.54
CA GLU A 121 3.88 9.11 -12.85
C GLU A 121 3.14 7.89 -13.42
N TYR A 122 3.77 6.71 -13.30
CA TYR A 122 3.15 5.45 -13.72
C TYR A 122 1.84 5.20 -12.98
N LEU A 123 1.83 5.40 -11.68
CA LEU A 123 0.65 5.20 -10.84
C LEU A 123 -0.46 6.19 -11.22
N LYS A 124 -0.16 7.48 -11.33
CA LYS A 124 -1.11 8.52 -11.76
C LYS A 124 -1.72 8.20 -13.12
N LYS A 125 -0.92 7.75 -14.08
CA LYS A 125 -1.35 7.39 -15.43
C LYS A 125 -2.30 6.18 -15.44
N HIS A 126 -2.05 5.16 -14.62
CA HIS A 126 -2.80 3.91 -14.65
C HIS A 126 -4.01 3.90 -13.72
N LEU A 127 -4.10 4.84 -12.78
CA LEU A 127 -5.22 5.02 -11.87
C LEU A 127 -5.93 6.37 -12.08
N LEU A 128 -5.85 6.93 -13.28
CA LEU A 128 -6.35 8.28 -13.62
C LEU A 128 -7.83 8.49 -13.27
N ASN A 129 -8.65 7.45 -13.41
CA ASN A 129 -10.09 7.50 -13.17
C ASN A 129 -10.49 7.02 -11.76
N GLU A 130 -9.51 6.70 -10.92
CA GLU A 130 -9.74 6.15 -9.59
C GLU A 130 -9.68 7.24 -8.53
N ARG A 131 -10.44 7.08 -7.46
CA ARG A 131 -10.42 7.99 -6.31
C ARG A 131 -9.29 7.58 -5.38
N PHE A 132 -8.11 8.19 -5.52
CA PHE A 132 -7.00 7.88 -4.62
C PHE A 132 -6.25 9.12 -4.14
N THR A 133 -5.58 8.96 -3.01
CA THR A 133 -4.60 9.91 -2.46
C THR A 133 -3.28 9.18 -2.25
N LEU A 134 -2.19 9.81 -2.68
CA LEU A 134 -0.84 9.28 -2.54
C LEU A 134 -0.12 9.98 -1.38
N TRP A 135 0.40 9.18 -0.45
CA TRP A 135 1.16 9.62 0.72
C TRP A 135 2.58 9.09 0.61
N LEU A 136 3.56 10.00 0.52
CA LEU A 136 4.96 9.66 0.32
C LEU A 136 5.80 10.38 1.37
N GLY A 137 6.75 9.66 1.97
CA GLY A 137 7.73 10.26 2.87
C GLY A 137 8.78 11.07 2.10
N ALA A 138 9.26 10.50 0.98
CA ALA A 138 10.20 11.17 0.06
C ALA A 138 10.01 10.67 -1.37
N VAL A 139 10.49 11.47 -2.33
CA VAL A 139 10.54 11.11 -3.76
C VAL A 139 11.96 11.31 -4.26
N ASP A 140 12.54 10.26 -4.82
CA ASP A 140 13.87 10.23 -5.41
C ASP A 140 13.78 10.23 -6.95
N ASP A 141 14.80 10.78 -7.61
CA ASP A 141 14.72 11.11 -9.04
C ASP A 141 14.96 9.90 -9.94
N GLU A 142 15.80 8.93 -9.53
CA GLU A 142 16.34 7.92 -10.41
C GLU A 142 15.96 6.49 -10.02
N LEU A 143 15.94 5.61 -11.05
CA LEU A 143 15.93 4.15 -10.89
C LEU A 143 17.14 3.54 -11.57
N THR A 144 17.75 2.53 -10.93
CA THR A 144 18.74 1.68 -11.59
C THR A 144 18.09 0.83 -12.68
N ALA A 145 18.92 0.19 -13.54
CA ALA A 145 18.45 -0.78 -14.54
C ALA A 145 17.67 -1.96 -13.91
N GLN A 146 17.96 -2.30 -12.65
CA GLN A 146 17.25 -3.32 -11.87
C GLN A 146 16.01 -2.77 -11.15
N ALA A 147 15.65 -1.51 -11.39
CA ALA A 147 14.53 -0.81 -10.77
C ALA A 147 14.65 -0.61 -9.25
N TYR A 148 15.85 -0.34 -8.74
CA TYR A 148 16.07 0.18 -7.39
C TYR A 148 16.03 1.71 -7.42
N ILE A 149 15.42 2.32 -6.41
CA ILE A 149 15.36 3.77 -6.22
C ILE A 149 16.76 4.27 -5.83
N VAL A 150 17.19 5.40 -6.41
CA VAL A 150 18.48 6.04 -6.14
C VAL A 150 18.28 7.48 -5.66
N PRO A 151 18.83 7.84 -4.48
CA PRO A 151 19.67 7.08 -3.58
C PRO A 151 18.94 5.92 -2.86
N GLY A 152 17.62 6.04 -2.61
CA GLY A 152 16.78 5.00 -2.06
C GLY A 152 17.30 4.36 -0.77
N LEU A 153 16.96 3.06 -0.57
CA LEU A 153 17.37 2.26 0.58
C LEU A 153 17.73 0.79 0.23
N GLY A 154 17.87 0.47 -1.07
CA GLY A 154 18.11 -0.91 -1.52
C GLY A 154 16.84 -1.75 -1.63
N ASP A 155 16.88 -3.04 -1.29
CA ASP A 155 15.73 -3.94 -1.25
C ASP A 155 15.09 -3.95 0.15
N ALA A 156 13.93 -3.32 0.29
CA ALA A 156 13.23 -3.23 1.59
C ALA A 156 12.84 -4.61 2.14
N GLY A 157 12.55 -5.58 1.27
CA GLY A 157 12.22 -6.94 1.70
C GLY A 157 13.43 -7.67 2.27
N ASP A 158 14.57 -7.53 1.63
CA ASP A 158 15.82 -8.16 2.10
C ASP A 158 16.34 -7.47 3.37
N LEU A 159 16.20 -6.15 3.48
CA LEU A 159 16.52 -5.42 4.72
C LEU A 159 15.65 -5.86 5.91
N ALA A 160 14.37 -6.14 5.67
CA ALA A 160 13.44 -6.51 6.75
C ALA A 160 13.52 -7.99 7.12
N PHE A 161 13.79 -8.89 6.16
CA PHE A 161 13.60 -10.34 6.31
C PHE A 161 14.78 -11.20 5.86
N GLY A 162 15.90 -10.59 5.48
CA GLY A 162 17.04 -11.28 4.92
C GLY A 162 16.89 -11.60 3.44
N SER A 163 18.02 -11.91 2.80
CA SER A 163 18.12 -12.16 1.37
C SER A 163 17.26 -13.36 0.95
N LYS A 164 16.66 -13.26 -0.23
CA LYS A 164 15.99 -14.40 -0.91
C LYS A 164 17.05 -15.37 -1.44
N LEU A 165 16.79 -16.67 -1.33
CA LEU A 165 17.58 -17.72 -1.98
C LEU A 165 17.22 -17.84 -3.45
#